data_c2adf95562214d8792a2bbe659b41f37
#
_entry.id   c2adf95562214d8792a2bbe659b41f37
#
_cell.length_a   1.000
_cell.length_b   1.000
_cell.length_c   1.000
_cell.angle_alpha   90.00
_cell.angle_beta   90.00
_cell.angle_gamma   90.00
#
_symmetry.space_group_name_H-M   'P 1'
#
loop_
_entity.id
_entity.type
_entity.pdbx_description
1 polymer ?
#
loop_
_entity_poly.entity_id
_entity_poly.type
_entity_poly.pdbx_seq_one_letter_code
_entity_poly.pdbx_strand_id
1 'polypeptide(L)'
;NVLYDRDHYKLALGHVNKAKNIVDNIATDSVRLLKYADSLYRCKQLKRAALGRMCTLIKKLKSSLSYLEEVRKHLGRLPSIDTNARTLLLTGFPNVGKSSLINNMSKANVDVQPYAFTTQS
;
A
#
# COMPACT_ATOMS: atom_id res chain seq x y z
N ASN A 1 13.51 6.21 6.45
CA ASN A 1 12.86 5.07 7.15
C ASN A 1 12.19 5.46 8.49
N VAL A 2 11.59 6.64 8.56
CA VAL A 2 10.95 7.12 9.80
C VAL A 2 9.55 6.52 9.99
N LEU A 3 8.88 6.11 8.93
CA LEU A 3 7.48 5.69 8.95
C LEU A 3 7.27 4.17 8.78
N TYR A 4 8.13 3.49 8.04
CA TYR A 4 8.09 2.04 7.83
C TYR A 4 9.42 1.52 7.28
N ASP A 5 9.69 0.25 7.49
CA ASP A 5 10.89 -0.42 6.98
C ASP A 5 10.75 -0.67 5.47
N ARG A 6 11.62 -0.05 4.68
CA ARG A 6 11.65 -0.15 3.22
C ARG A 6 11.86 -1.59 2.74
N ASP A 7 12.70 -2.35 3.43
CA ASP A 7 13.04 -3.71 2.98
C ASP A 7 11.88 -4.66 3.31
N HIS A 8 11.25 -4.50 4.45
CA HIS A 8 10.04 -5.23 4.80
C HIS A 8 8.88 -4.91 3.84
N TYR A 9 8.72 -3.64 3.44
CA TYR A 9 7.73 -3.24 2.45
C TYR A 9 7.94 -3.93 1.09
N LYS A 10 9.18 -3.92 0.57
CA LYS A 10 9.54 -4.62 -0.67
C LYS A 10 9.29 -6.12 -0.59
N LEU A 11 9.63 -6.72 0.54
CA LEU A 11 9.42 -8.15 0.79
C LEU A 11 7.93 -8.49 0.82
N ALA A 12 7.10 -7.68 1.47
CA ALA A 12 5.64 -7.86 1.50
C ALA A 12 5.03 -7.74 0.10
N LEU A 13 5.45 -6.76 -0.72
CA LEU A 13 5.05 -6.65 -2.12
C LEU A 13 5.51 -7.86 -2.95
N GLY A 14 6.72 -8.35 -2.72
CA GLY A 14 7.24 -9.56 -3.36
C GLY A 14 6.38 -10.79 -3.05
N HIS A 15 5.94 -10.95 -1.80
CA HIS A 15 5.02 -12.02 -1.40
C HIS A 15 3.69 -11.95 -2.15
N VAL A 16 3.10 -10.77 -2.29
CA VAL A 16 1.85 -10.58 -3.04
C VAL A 16 2.02 -10.90 -4.52
N ASN A 17 3.10 -10.43 -5.14
CA ASN A 17 3.38 -10.72 -6.55
C ASN A 17 3.62 -12.22 -6.80
N LYS A 18 4.37 -12.89 -5.92
CA LYS A 18 4.57 -14.34 -5.97
C LYS A 18 3.25 -15.09 -5.84
N ALA A 19 2.38 -14.66 -4.93
CA ALA A 19 1.08 -15.27 -4.74
C ALA A 19 0.16 -15.09 -5.96
N LYS A 20 0.18 -13.92 -6.63
CA LYS A 20 -0.51 -13.70 -7.90
C LYS A 20 -0.12 -14.77 -8.91
N ASN A 21 1.17 -14.95 -9.15
CA ASN A 21 1.67 -15.92 -10.13
C ASN A 21 1.26 -17.36 -9.77
N ILE A 22 1.25 -17.72 -8.48
CA ILE A 22 0.79 -19.04 -8.03
C ILE A 22 -0.70 -19.23 -8.28
N VAL A 23 -1.52 -18.20 -8.03
CA VAL A 23 -2.98 -18.24 -8.31
C VAL A 23 -3.24 -18.42 -9.80
N ASP A 24 -2.53 -17.68 -10.65
CA ASP A 24 -2.65 -17.79 -12.11
C ASP A 24 -2.28 -19.21 -12.60
N ASN A 25 -1.22 -19.80 -12.05
CA ASN A 25 -0.84 -21.18 -12.36
C ASN A 25 -1.91 -22.19 -11.89
N ILE A 26 -2.44 -22.05 -10.67
CA ILE A 26 -3.52 -22.91 -10.16
C ILE A 26 -4.76 -22.79 -11.04
N ALA A 27 -5.11 -21.59 -11.48
CA ALA A 27 -6.26 -21.36 -12.36
C ALA A 27 -6.06 -22.05 -13.72
N THR A 28 -4.92 -21.84 -14.36
CA THR A 28 -4.58 -22.42 -15.66
C THR A 28 -4.58 -23.96 -15.61
N ASP A 29 -3.94 -24.54 -14.60
CA ASP A 29 -3.91 -26.00 -14.42
C ASP A 29 -5.30 -26.55 -14.15
N SER A 30 -6.12 -25.85 -13.36
CA SER A 30 -7.49 -26.27 -13.06
C SER A 30 -8.39 -26.26 -14.30
N VAL A 31 -8.26 -25.24 -15.14
CA VAL A 31 -8.98 -25.15 -16.42
C VAL A 31 -8.57 -26.29 -17.35
N ARG A 32 -7.25 -26.56 -17.43
CA ARG A 32 -6.75 -27.68 -18.23
C ARG A 32 -7.31 -29.03 -17.78
N LEU A 33 -7.29 -29.29 -16.46
CA LEU A 33 -7.82 -30.54 -15.90
C LEU A 33 -9.33 -30.69 -16.09
N LEU A 34 -10.10 -29.58 -16.02
CA LEU A 34 -11.53 -29.58 -16.24
C LEU A 34 -11.92 -29.97 -17.67
N LYS A 35 -11.11 -29.62 -18.66
CA LYS A 35 -11.34 -30.02 -20.07
C LYS A 35 -11.34 -31.52 -20.29
N TYR A 36 -10.62 -32.28 -19.47
CA TYR A 36 -10.48 -33.72 -19.55
C TYR A 36 -11.25 -34.48 -18.46
N ALA A 37 -12.17 -33.80 -17.78
CA ALA A 37 -12.93 -34.40 -16.70
C ALA A 37 -14.16 -35.16 -17.26
N ASP A 38 -14.21 -36.46 -17.04
CA ASP A 38 -15.20 -37.39 -17.61
C ASP A 38 -16.54 -37.36 -16.86
N SER A 39 -16.62 -36.75 -15.67
CA SER A 39 -17.83 -36.72 -14.86
C SER A 39 -18.05 -35.44 -14.09
N LEU A 40 -19.31 -35.08 -13.85
CA LEU A 40 -19.72 -33.93 -13.05
C LEU A 40 -19.11 -33.99 -11.62
N TYR A 41 -19.04 -35.19 -11.06
CA TYR A 41 -18.48 -35.42 -9.73
C TYR A 41 -16.98 -35.02 -9.70
N ARG A 42 -16.23 -35.44 -10.70
CA ARG A 42 -14.79 -35.10 -10.84
C ARG A 42 -14.59 -33.59 -11.04
N CYS A 43 -15.44 -32.95 -11.84
CA CYS A 43 -15.41 -31.47 -11.99
C CYS A 43 -15.63 -30.76 -10.65
N LYS A 44 -16.60 -31.20 -9.84
CA LYS A 44 -16.85 -30.63 -8.50
C LYS A 44 -15.65 -30.82 -7.56
N GLN A 45 -15.01 -31.97 -7.59
CA GLN A 45 -13.80 -32.21 -6.79
C GLN A 45 -12.63 -31.33 -7.22
N LEU A 46 -12.35 -31.22 -8.53
CA LEU A 46 -11.29 -30.33 -9.06
C LEU A 46 -11.52 -28.89 -8.67
N LYS A 47 -12.75 -28.40 -8.80
CA LYS A 47 -13.14 -27.05 -8.34
C LYS A 47 -12.85 -26.86 -6.86
N ARG A 48 -13.27 -27.78 -6.00
CA ARG A 48 -13.03 -27.70 -4.53
C ARG A 48 -11.54 -27.70 -4.22
N ALA A 49 -10.76 -28.53 -4.87
CA ALA A 49 -9.31 -28.60 -4.67
C ALA A 49 -8.61 -27.31 -5.08
N ALA A 50 -8.97 -26.74 -6.24
CA ALA A 50 -8.43 -25.47 -6.71
C ALA A 50 -8.74 -24.30 -5.74
N LEU A 51 -10.01 -24.16 -5.34
CA LEU A 51 -10.44 -23.14 -4.39
C LEU A 51 -9.76 -23.32 -3.02
N GLY A 52 -9.62 -24.56 -2.53
CA GLY A 52 -8.91 -24.85 -1.28
C GLY A 52 -7.46 -24.41 -1.30
N ARG A 53 -6.74 -24.67 -2.42
CA ARG A 53 -5.35 -24.21 -2.61
C ARG A 53 -5.27 -22.68 -2.61
N MET A 54 -6.15 -22.00 -3.33
CA MET A 54 -6.21 -20.53 -3.38
C MET A 54 -6.51 -19.95 -1.98
N CYS A 55 -7.49 -20.49 -1.25
CA CYS A 55 -7.81 -20.06 0.12
C CYS A 55 -6.62 -20.24 1.08
N THR A 56 -5.89 -21.35 0.98
CA THR A 56 -4.70 -21.60 1.81
C THR A 56 -3.60 -20.59 1.51
N LEU A 57 -3.40 -20.23 0.24
CA LEU A 57 -2.44 -19.23 -0.18
C LEU A 57 -2.77 -17.85 0.38
N ILE A 58 -4.05 -17.43 0.26
CA ILE A 58 -4.53 -16.14 0.79
C ILE A 58 -4.38 -16.07 2.31
N LYS A 59 -4.66 -17.16 3.03
CA LYS A 59 -4.44 -17.23 4.48
C LYS A 59 -2.98 -17.00 4.86
N LYS A 60 -2.03 -17.53 4.09
CA LYS A 60 -0.59 -17.30 4.31
C LYS A 60 -0.17 -15.85 4.06
N LEU A 61 -0.89 -15.13 3.19
CA LEU A 61 -0.61 -13.71 2.90
C LEU A 61 -1.16 -12.74 3.93
N LYS A 62 -1.98 -13.20 4.87
CA LYS A 62 -2.70 -12.33 5.81
C LYS A 62 -1.77 -11.32 6.52
N SER A 63 -0.61 -11.75 6.99
CA SER A 63 0.35 -10.87 7.67
C SER A 63 0.92 -9.80 6.74
N SER A 64 1.35 -10.19 5.53
CA SER A 64 1.87 -9.25 4.53
C SER A 64 0.79 -8.24 4.07
N LEU A 65 -0.45 -8.68 3.90
CA LEU A 65 -1.57 -7.80 3.53
C LEU A 65 -1.93 -6.83 4.66
N SER A 66 -1.94 -7.29 5.93
CA SER A 66 -2.17 -6.41 7.08
C SER A 66 -1.11 -5.31 7.17
N TYR A 67 0.16 -5.67 7.03
CA TYR A 67 1.26 -4.72 7.00
C TYR A 67 1.15 -3.70 5.85
N LEU A 68 0.85 -4.17 4.63
CA LEU A 68 0.67 -3.29 3.48
C LEU A 68 -0.52 -2.33 3.66
N GLU A 69 -1.59 -2.77 4.32
CA GLU A 69 -2.74 -1.91 4.62
C GLU A 69 -2.38 -0.81 5.64
N GLU A 70 -1.56 -1.11 6.64
CA GLU A 70 -1.03 -0.10 7.56
C GLU A 70 -0.16 0.93 6.82
N VAL A 71 0.75 0.45 5.95
CA VAL A 71 1.59 1.33 5.12
C VAL A 71 0.70 2.21 4.21
N ARG A 72 -0.34 1.63 3.57
CA ARG A 72 -1.27 2.39 2.73
C ARG A 72 -1.98 3.50 3.52
N LYS A 73 -2.43 3.22 4.73
CA LYS A 73 -3.07 4.21 5.62
C LYS A 73 -2.11 5.33 5.99
N HIS A 74 -0.85 5.01 6.26
CA HIS A 74 0.18 6.01 6.54
C HIS A 74 0.47 6.88 5.32
N LEU A 75 0.67 6.27 4.16
CA LEU A 75 0.91 7.01 2.91
C LEU A 75 -0.26 7.91 2.53
N GLY A 76 -1.50 7.46 2.75
CA GLY A 76 -2.69 8.27 2.48
C GLY A 76 -2.87 9.50 3.40
N ARG A 77 -2.14 9.57 4.51
CA ARG A 77 -2.11 10.73 5.40
C ARG A 77 -1.03 11.74 5.01
N LEU A 78 -0.11 11.34 4.14
CA LEU A 78 0.92 12.26 3.66
C LEU A 78 0.31 13.23 2.65
N PRO A 79 0.67 14.52 2.70
CA PRO A 79 0.24 15.48 1.70
C PRO A 79 0.75 15.05 0.32
N SER A 80 -0.10 15.16 -0.68
CA SER A 80 0.28 14.90 -2.07
C SER A 80 1.10 16.09 -2.58
N ILE A 81 2.38 15.87 -2.83
CA ILE A 81 3.26 16.87 -3.43
C ILE A 81 3.26 16.64 -4.94
N ASP A 82 2.82 17.64 -5.70
CA ASP A 82 2.96 17.61 -7.15
C ASP A 82 4.42 17.84 -7.52
N THR A 83 5.09 16.79 -8.01
CA THR A 83 6.50 16.83 -8.40
C THR A 83 6.77 17.72 -9.64
N ASN A 84 5.74 18.07 -10.41
CA ASN A 84 5.84 18.93 -11.58
C ASN A 84 5.64 20.41 -11.22
N ALA A 85 5.08 20.72 -10.06
CA ALA A 85 4.93 22.07 -9.57
C ALA A 85 6.24 22.59 -8.96
N ARG A 86 6.52 23.88 -9.14
CA ARG A 86 7.64 24.54 -8.45
C ARG A 86 7.33 24.58 -6.96
N THR A 87 8.01 23.77 -6.18
CA THR A 87 7.80 23.63 -4.75
C THR A 87 8.94 24.26 -3.97
N LEU A 88 8.63 25.16 -3.06
CA LEU A 88 9.58 25.75 -2.10
C LEU A 88 9.36 25.09 -0.73
N LEU A 89 10.39 24.44 -0.20
CA LEU A 89 10.36 23.84 1.13
C LEU A 89 11.02 24.76 2.15
N LEU A 90 10.26 25.27 3.11
CA LEU A 90 10.75 26.12 4.19
C LEU A 90 10.92 25.29 5.47
N THR A 91 12.17 25.05 5.87
CA THR A 91 12.50 24.26 7.07
C THR A 91 13.29 25.10 8.07
N GLY A 92 13.23 24.76 9.35
CA GLY A 92 13.98 25.43 10.41
C GLY A 92 13.37 25.15 11.79
N PHE A 93 14.07 25.61 12.81
CA PHE A 93 13.65 25.46 14.20
C PHE A 93 12.25 26.04 14.47
N PRO A 94 11.52 25.56 15.51
CA PRO A 94 10.26 26.18 15.92
C PRO A 94 10.49 27.65 16.33
N ASN A 95 9.46 28.48 16.17
CA ASN A 95 9.42 29.89 16.59
C ASN A 95 10.43 30.85 15.93
N VAL A 96 11.01 30.49 14.78
CA VAL A 96 11.91 31.38 14.00
C VAL A 96 11.18 32.24 12.95
N GLY A 97 9.86 32.26 12.95
CA GLY A 97 9.05 33.10 12.05
C GLY A 97 8.75 32.50 10.68
N LYS A 98 8.89 31.17 10.47
CA LYS A 98 8.58 30.51 9.17
C LYS A 98 7.15 30.79 8.69
N SER A 99 6.16 30.63 9.54
CA SER A 99 4.74 30.85 9.20
C SER A 99 4.46 32.31 8.87
N SER A 100 5.06 33.24 9.60
CA SER A 100 4.98 34.67 9.32
C SER A 100 5.60 35.04 7.96
N LEU A 101 6.71 34.39 7.61
CA LEU A 101 7.34 34.58 6.30
C LEU A 101 6.43 34.09 5.17
N ILE A 102 5.84 32.90 5.32
CA ILE A 102 4.88 32.37 4.32
C ILE A 102 3.68 33.30 4.16
N ASN A 103 3.10 33.79 5.23
CA ASN A 103 1.97 34.70 5.18
C ASN A 103 2.29 36.04 4.51
N ASN A 104 3.55 36.50 4.62
CA ASN A 104 3.98 37.74 3.96
C ASN A 104 4.32 37.52 2.47
N MET A 105 4.77 36.33 2.08
CA MET A 105 5.19 36.03 0.70
C MET A 105 4.07 35.43 -0.16
N SER A 106 3.04 34.88 0.44
CA SER A 106 1.95 34.22 -0.27
C SER A 106 0.58 34.69 0.24
N LYS A 107 -0.46 34.40 -0.52
CA LYS A 107 -1.86 34.61 -0.10
C LYS A 107 -2.37 33.51 0.86
N ALA A 108 -1.52 32.59 1.27
CA ALA A 108 -1.86 31.55 2.22
C ALA A 108 -2.09 32.18 3.61
N ASN A 109 -3.15 31.77 4.26
CA ASN A 109 -3.43 32.16 5.64
C ASN A 109 -3.03 31.02 6.58
N VAL A 110 -1.77 31.01 6.97
CA VAL A 110 -1.20 29.99 7.87
C VAL A 110 -1.31 30.47 9.31
N ASP A 111 -1.83 29.62 10.18
CA ASP A 111 -1.96 29.92 11.61
C ASP A 111 -0.58 30.11 12.26
N VAL A 112 -0.36 31.28 12.88
CA VAL A 112 0.89 31.65 13.54
C VAL A 112 0.69 31.55 15.05
N GLN A 113 1.21 30.50 15.65
CA GLN A 113 1.11 30.26 17.08
C GLN A 113 2.50 30.23 17.74
N PRO A 114 2.62 30.58 19.02
CA PRO A 114 3.90 30.61 19.73
C PRO A 114 4.46 29.24 20.12
N TYR A 115 3.72 28.15 19.89
CA TYR A 115 4.19 26.80 20.18
C TYR A 115 4.65 26.03 18.94
N ALA A 116 5.41 24.94 19.16
CA ALA A 116 6.01 24.16 18.10
C ALA A 116 4.98 23.34 17.30
N PHE A 117 5.27 23.07 16.01
CA PHE A 117 4.50 22.18 15.13
C PHE A 117 3.06 22.63 14.81
N THR A 118 2.85 23.92 14.64
CA THR A 118 1.53 24.50 14.30
C THR A 118 1.16 24.39 12.84
N THR A 119 2.15 24.31 11.94
CA THR A 119 1.92 24.26 10.50
C THR A 119 1.92 22.82 10.03
N GLN A 120 0.76 22.32 9.66
CA GLN A 120 0.59 21.10 8.86
C GLN A 120 0.21 21.54 7.47
N SER A 121 0.95 21.08 6.47
CA SER A 121 0.66 21.32 5.05
C SER A 121 -0.54 20.52 4.58
#